data_27bdd4e5a7a8528e9a868ae23beefea2
#
_entry.id   27bdd4e5a7a8528e9a868ae23beefea2
#
_cell.length_a   1.000
_cell.length_b   1.000
_cell.length_c   1.000
_cell.angle_alpha   90.00
_cell.angle_beta   90.00
_cell.angle_gamma   90.00
#
_symmetry.space_group_name_H-M   'P 1'
#
loop_
_entity.id
_entity.type
_entity.pdbx_description
1 polymer ?
#
loop_
_entity_poly.entity_id
_entity_poly.type
_entity_poly.pdbx_seq_one_letter_code
_entity_poly.pdbx_strand_id
1 'polypeptide(L)'
;CILISKQDWDAHEISWDFQKNELVRLKEIRQLLTTTENISNICTDIKDLYINYCSFWKEQFTQLHFNEEELNRQFIEIYDLQDELTPNVPLEEITILQQGEITIKDNEITFNADAIMKQFISYAVGCWMGRYRLDRPGLQIAHPNPTEEETAPYSYNGEEFTIDDDAIIPLMSRDCAFDDNAVSRFTDFVRITFGAETLTESLNFIEESLEKTLEDYFVKDFWKDHKKMYQNRPIYWLFSSKKGAFQCITYMHRMDAYTVEKIRSKYLLPHIEYLSNHILEMENRAASLSTQERKKLDKLRKDLDECQEYHNRLHIIADEQIAFDLDDGVLVNHAKFRDVVAKIK
;
A
#
# COMPACT_ATOMS: atom_id res chain seq x y z
N CYS A 1 25.54 -0.14 -16.29
CA CYS A 1 25.02 -1.01 -15.23
C CYS A 1 24.64 -0.20 -13.99
N ILE A 2 25.59 0.42 -13.25
CA ILE A 2 25.36 1.09 -11.94
C ILE A 2 24.17 2.05 -11.93
N LEU A 3 24.03 2.90 -12.94
CA LEU A 3 22.91 3.87 -12.99
C LEU A 3 21.55 3.19 -13.12
N ILE A 4 21.45 2.14 -13.93
CA ILE A 4 20.20 1.39 -14.13
C ILE A 4 19.84 0.65 -12.84
N SER A 5 20.80 -0.05 -12.22
CA SER A 5 20.57 -0.76 -10.95
C SER A 5 20.22 0.19 -9.80
N LYS A 6 20.86 1.38 -9.75
CA LYS A 6 20.49 2.40 -8.76
C LYS A 6 19.06 2.92 -9.00
N GLN A 7 18.69 3.18 -10.24
CA GLN A 7 17.35 3.65 -10.57
C GLN A 7 16.28 2.63 -10.18
N ASP A 8 16.52 1.34 -10.44
CA ASP A 8 15.63 0.27 -9.99
C ASP A 8 15.52 0.22 -8.46
N TRP A 9 16.67 0.26 -7.76
CA TRP A 9 16.67 0.25 -6.30
C TRP A 9 15.90 1.42 -5.70
N ASP A 10 16.08 2.62 -6.23
CA ASP A 10 15.44 3.85 -5.75
C ASP A 10 13.95 3.95 -6.13
N ALA A 11 13.47 3.10 -7.03
CA ALA A 11 12.05 3.00 -7.37
C ALA A 11 11.21 2.28 -6.30
N HIS A 12 11.85 1.64 -5.31
CA HIS A 12 11.17 0.85 -4.27
C HIS A 12 11.14 1.55 -2.91
N GLU A 13 10.00 1.48 -2.21
CA GLU A 13 9.78 2.14 -0.91
C GLU A 13 10.76 1.71 0.21
N ILE A 14 11.45 0.61 0.05
CA ILE A 14 12.48 0.13 0.99
C ILE A 14 13.84 0.78 0.77
N SER A 15 14.03 1.53 -0.31
CA SER A 15 15.23 2.33 -0.53
C SER A 15 15.22 3.62 0.29
N TRP A 16 16.39 4.00 0.80
CA TRP A 16 16.59 5.29 1.45
C TRP A 16 16.44 6.49 0.50
N ASP A 17 16.72 6.28 -0.78
CA ASP A 17 16.66 7.29 -1.83
C ASP A 17 15.31 7.29 -2.58
N PHE A 18 14.32 6.50 -2.11
CA PHE A 18 12.99 6.47 -2.72
C PHE A 18 12.35 7.86 -2.70
N GLN A 19 11.91 8.31 -3.87
CA GLN A 19 11.35 9.65 -4.03
C GLN A 19 9.83 9.62 -4.22
N LYS A 20 9.35 8.76 -5.11
CA LYS A 20 7.94 8.71 -5.51
C LYS A 20 7.64 7.39 -6.24
N ASN A 21 6.41 6.91 -6.15
CA ASN A 21 5.99 5.74 -6.92
C ASN A 21 6.13 5.98 -8.43
N GLU A 22 6.59 4.97 -9.16
CA GLU A 22 6.92 5.07 -10.59
C GLU A 22 5.73 5.47 -11.47
N LEU A 23 4.51 5.00 -11.19
CA LEU A 23 3.33 5.38 -11.97
C LEU A 23 3.00 6.88 -11.78
N VAL A 24 3.16 7.39 -10.56
CA VAL A 24 2.97 8.82 -10.27
C VAL A 24 4.06 9.66 -10.93
N ARG A 25 5.31 9.21 -10.87
CA ARG A 25 6.46 9.86 -11.54
C ARG A 25 6.28 9.91 -13.06
N LEU A 26 5.88 8.81 -13.68
CA LEU A 26 5.64 8.75 -15.13
C LEU A 26 4.50 9.68 -15.55
N LYS A 27 3.43 9.76 -14.75
CA LYS A 27 2.34 10.71 -14.97
C LYS A 27 2.84 12.17 -14.95
N GLU A 28 3.65 12.55 -13.96
CA GLU A 28 4.19 13.91 -13.84
C GLU A 28 5.12 14.26 -15.01
N ILE A 29 6.00 13.35 -15.42
CA ILE A 29 6.86 13.54 -16.60
C ILE A 29 6.01 13.76 -17.85
N ARG A 30 4.97 12.95 -18.04
CA ARG A 30 4.07 13.09 -19.20
C ARG A 30 3.34 14.43 -19.20
N GLN A 31 2.87 14.89 -18.04
CA GLN A 31 2.26 16.22 -17.91
C GLN A 31 3.22 17.36 -18.26
N LEU A 32 4.49 17.27 -17.85
CA LEU A 32 5.50 18.27 -18.20
C LEU A 32 5.75 18.30 -19.71
N LEU A 33 5.86 17.14 -20.37
CA LEU A 33 6.05 17.05 -21.82
C LEU A 33 4.86 17.64 -22.59
N THR A 34 3.63 17.34 -22.17
CA THR A 34 2.43 17.88 -22.83
C THR A 34 2.31 19.39 -22.70
N THR A 35 2.72 19.96 -21.56
CA THR A 35 2.71 21.41 -21.33
C THR A 35 3.75 22.11 -22.22
N THR A 36 4.91 21.50 -22.43
CA THR A 36 5.99 22.06 -23.27
C THR A 36 5.70 21.95 -24.76
N GLU A 37 4.98 20.91 -25.20
CA GLU A 37 4.73 20.66 -26.63
C GLU A 37 3.34 21.12 -27.11
N ASN A 38 2.53 21.77 -26.26
CA ASN A 38 1.15 22.20 -26.56
C ASN A 38 0.23 21.09 -27.10
N ILE A 39 0.47 19.84 -26.68
CA ILE A 39 -0.38 18.71 -27.06
C ILE A 39 -1.60 18.71 -26.14
N SER A 40 -2.78 19.01 -26.68
CA SER A 40 -4.03 18.98 -25.93
C SER A 40 -4.53 17.55 -25.76
N ASN A 41 -4.94 17.22 -24.50
CA ASN A 41 -5.67 15.99 -24.10
C ASN A 41 -4.94 14.67 -24.31
N ILE A 42 -3.92 14.39 -23.51
CA ILE A 42 -3.50 13.02 -23.30
C ILE A 42 -4.21 12.52 -22.03
N CYS A 43 -5.20 11.66 -22.21
CA CYS A 43 -5.79 10.86 -21.13
C CYS A 43 -4.65 10.09 -20.46
N THR A 44 -4.54 10.18 -19.14
CA THR A 44 -3.48 9.52 -18.36
C THR A 44 -4.14 8.59 -17.36
N ASP A 45 -4.81 7.55 -17.85
CA ASP A 45 -5.29 6.49 -16.97
C ASP A 45 -4.13 5.59 -16.50
N ILE A 46 -4.38 4.84 -15.45
CA ILE A 46 -3.36 3.95 -14.85
C ILE A 46 -2.91 2.86 -15.82
N LYS A 47 -3.79 2.38 -16.69
CA LYS A 47 -3.46 1.35 -17.68
C LYS A 47 -2.44 1.84 -18.71
N ASP A 48 -2.62 3.07 -19.21
CA ASP A 48 -1.65 3.69 -20.12
C ASP A 48 -0.31 3.91 -19.45
N LEU A 49 -0.32 4.33 -18.17
CA LEU A 49 0.90 4.50 -17.39
C LEU A 49 1.61 3.17 -17.10
N TYR A 50 0.84 2.11 -16.86
CA TYR A 50 1.39 0.76 -16.73
C TYR A 50 2.06 0.27 -18.03
N ILE A 51 1.44 0.52 -19.18
CA ILE A 51 2.06 0.18 -20.49
C ILE A 51 3.38 0.94 -20.68
N ASN A 52 3.42 2.24 -20.32
CA ASN A 52 4.63 3.04 -20.37
C ASN A 52 5.69 2.53 -19.40
N TYR A 53 5.31 2.15 -18.19
CA TYR A 53 6.18 1.50 -17.20
C TYR A 53 6.82 0.24 -17.77
N CYS A 54 6.02 -0.65 -18.36
CA CYS A 54 6.52 -1.89 -18.96
C CYS A 54 7.50 -1.61 -20.11
N SER A 55 7.20 -0.65 -20.98
CA SER A 55 8.08 -0.29 -22.09
C SER A 55 9.41 0.27 -21.60
N PHE A 56 9.37 1.20 -20.66
CA PHE A 56 10.56 1.81 -20.07
C PHE A 56 11.45 0.78 -19.38
N TRP A 57 10.90 -0.03 -18.49
CA TRP A 57 11.67 -0.99 -17.73
C TRP A 57 12.16 -2.18 -18.58
N LYS A 58 11.43 -2.55 -19.63
CA LYS A 58 11.89 -3.53 -20.61
C LYS A 58 13.13 -3.02 -21.36
N GLU A 59 13.16 -1.75 -21.73
CA GLU A 59 14.33 -1.12 -22.35
C GLU A 59 15.52 -1.09 -21.38
N GLN A 60 15.31 -0.67 -20.11
CA GLN A 60 16.36 -0.67 -19.10
C GLN A 60 16.92 -2.07 -18.83
N PHE A 61 16.04 -3.07 -18.73
CA PHE A 61 16.46 -4.46 -18.55
C PHE A 61 17.31 -4.97 -19.71
N THR A 62 16.86 -4.72 -20.93
CA THR A 62 17.59 -5.12 -22.15
C THR A 62 18.95 -4.42 -22.24
N GLN A 63 19.00 -3.13 -21.89
CA GLN A 63 20.23 -2.36 -21.88
C GLN A 63 21.22 -2.86 -20.80
N LEU A 64 20.70 -3.20 -19.61
CA LEU A 64 21.53 -3.76 -18.54
C LEU A 64 22.12 -5.11 -18.96
N HIS A 65 21.28 -6.01 -19.48
CA HIS A 65 21.69 -7.31 -20.00
C HIS A 65 22.80 -7.18 -21.07
N PHE A 66 22.58 -6.32 -22.06
CA PHE A 66 23.61 -6.05 -23.09
C PHE A 66 24.93 -5.52 -22.49
N ASN A 67 24.83 -4.60 -21.53
CA ASN A 67 26.02 -4.03 -20.89
C ASN A 67 26.81 -5.08 -20.08
N GLU A 68 26.14 -6.01 -19.45
CA GLU A 68 26.80 -7.08 -18.68
C GLU A 68 27.50 -8.09 -19.61
N GLU A 69 26.84 -8.50 -20.69
CA GLU A 69 27.48 -9.36 -21.71
C GLU A 69 28.66 -8.67 -22.37
N GLU A 70 28.58 -7.38 -22.65
CA GLU A 70 29.68 -6.60 -23.23
C GLU A 70 30.86 -6.48 -22.27
N LEU A 71 30.61 -6.25 -20.98
CA LEU A 71 31.64 -6.26 -19.95
C LEU A 71 32.32 -7.63 -19.86
N ASN A 72 31.55 -8.70 -19.84
CA ASN A 72 32.11 -10.06 -19.84
C ASN A 72 32.99 -10.31 -21.07
N ARG A 73 32.56 -9.91 -22.27
CA ARG A 73 33.32 -10.04 -23.50
C ARG A 73 34.66 -9.34 -23.40
N GLN A 74 34.68 -8.09 -22.93
CA GLN A 74 35.89 -7.30 -22.77
C GLN A 74 36.87 -7.96 -21.78
N PHE A 75 36.37 -8.45 -20.63
CA PHE A 75 37.23 -9.12 -19.65
C PHE A 75 37.77 -10.47 -20.17
N ILE A 76 36.94 -11.26 -20.85
CA ILE A 76 37.34 -12.52 -21.49
C ILE A 76 38.45 -12.27 -22.50
N GLU A 77 38.37 -11.21 -23.33
CA GLU A 77 39.40 -10.81 -24.28
C GLU A 77 40.68 -10.36 -23.58
N ILE A 78 40.59 -9.50 -22.55
CA ILE A 78 41.73 -8.96 -21.81
C ILE A 78 42.57 -10.08 -21.15
N TYR A 79 41.88 -11.10 -20.63
CA TYR A 79 42.50 -12.22 -19.91
C TYR A 79 42.78 -13.45 -20.78
N ASP A 80 42.52 -13.39 -22.11
CA ASP A 80 42.69 -14.48 -23.06
C ASP A 80 41.97 -15.79 -22.66
N LEU A 81 40.71 -15.66 -22.26
CA LEU A 81 39.89 -16.75 -21.72
C LEU A 81 38.74 -17.20 -22.67
N GLN A 82 38.86 -16.90 -23.98
CA GLN A 82 37.80 -17.19 -24.97
C GLN A 82 37.51 -18.68 -25.13
N ASP A 83 38.49 -19.54 -24.86
CA ASP A 83 38.32 -20.99 -24.94
C ASP A 83 37.67 -21.59 -23.66
N GLU A 84 37.61 -20.83 -22.57
CA GLU A 84 37.15 -21.31 -21.27
C GLU A 84 35.80 -20.71 -20.84
N LEU A 85 35.51 -19.46 -21.24
CA LEU A 85 34.36 -18.70 -20.79
C LEU A 85 33.48 -18.17 -21.93
N THR A 86 32.19 -18.02 -21.67
CA THR A 86 31.25 -17.37 -22.57
C THR A 86 30.79 -16.03 -21.97
N PRO A 87 30.62 -14.97 -22.78
CA PRO A 87 30.12 -13.69 -22.27
C PRO A 87 28.63 -13.69 -21.96
N ASN A 88 27.88 -14.72 -22.36
CA ASN A 88 26.45 -14.78 -22.26
C ASN A 88 25.99 -14.76 -20.80
N VAL A 89 24.96 -13.94 -20.50
CA VAL A 89 24.33 -13.80 -19.19
C VAL A 89 22.89 -14.28 -19.29
N PRO A 90 22.45 -15.30 -18.55
CA PRO A 90 21.03 -15.66 -18.48
C PRO A 90 20.18 -14.50 -18.00
N LEU A 91 18.95 -14.33 -18.54
CA LEU A 91 18.07 -13.23 -18.12
C LEU A 91 17.75 -13.28 -16.62
N GLU A 92 17.69 -14.47 -16.04
CA GLU A 92 17.42 -14.71 -14.61
C GLU A 92 18.53 -14.17 -13.69
N GLU A 93 19.72 -13.92 -14.21
CA GLU A 93 20.86 -13.36 -13.46
C GLU A 93 20.85 -11.83 -13.42
N ILE A 94 20.02 -11.19 -14.24
CA ILE A 94 19.85 -9.72 -14.23
C ILE A 94 19.12 -9.30 -12.95
N THR A 95 19.70 -8.37 -12.18
CA THR A 95 19.34 -8.09 -10.80
C THR A 95 18.41 -6.88 -10.59
N ILE A 96 17.70 -6.45 -11.63
CA ILE A 96 16.64 -5.44 -11.51
C ILE A 96 15.24 -6.08 -11.60
N LEU A 97 14.21 -5.37 -11.14
CA LEU A 97 12.80 -5.82 -11.13
C LEU A 97 12.60 -7.14 -10.33
N GLN A 98 13.35 -7.29 -9.23
CA GLN A 98 13.39 -8.53 -8.43
C GLN A 98 12.35 -8.58 -7.30
N GLN A 99 11.45 -7.57 -7.19
CA GLN A 99 10.42 -7.55 -6.16
C GLN A 99 9.07 -8.11 -6.64
N GLY A 100 9.10 -8.87 -7.74
CA GLY A 100 7.93 -9.53 -8.32
C GLY A 100 7.35 -8.82 -9.53
N GLU A 101 7.97 -7.73 -10.00
CA GLU A 101 7.50 -6.94 -11.14
C GLU A 101 7.51 -7.72 -12.45
N ILE A 102 8.42 -8.69 -12.56
CA ILE A 102 8.55 -9.53 -13.75
C ILE A 102 8.56 -11.02 -13.41
N THR A 103 8.19 -11.80 -14.40
CA THR A 103 8.42 -13.24 -14.47
C THR A 103 9.18 -13.55 -15.74
N ILE A 104 10.28 -14.32 -15.62
CA ILE A 104 11.07 -14.77 -16.76
C ILE A 104 10.72 -16.23 -17.02
N LYS A 105 10.28 -16.52 -18.23
CA LYS A 105 9.93 -17.87 -18.67
C LYS A 105 10.25 -18.04 -20.16
N ASP A 106 10.86 -19.15 -20.51
CA ASP A 106 11.24 -19.48 -21.89
C ASP A 106 12.06 -18.35 -22.57
N ASN A 107 12.93 -17.69 -21.80
CA ASN A 107 13.75 -16.54 -22.21
C ASN A 107 12.92 -15.31 -22.62
N GLU A 108 11.69 -15.19 -22.09
CA GLU A 108 10.82 -14.03 -22.28
C GLU A 108 10.47 -13.37 -20.95
N ILE A 109 10.38 -12.04 -20.95
CA ILE A 109 10.01 -11.22 -19.79
C ILE A 109 8.53 -10.90 -19.86
N THR A 110 7.80 -11.23 -18.82
CA THR A 110 6.40 -10.84 -18.62
C THR A 110 6.29 -9.96 -17.39
N PHE A 111 5.64 -8.80 -17.50
CA PHE A 111 5.39 -7.91 -16.39
C PHE A 111 4.16 -8.33 -15.59
N ASN A 112 4.27 -8.30 -14.27
CA ASN A 112 3.23 -8.67 -13.32
C ASN A 112 2.51 -7.40 -12.84
N ALA A 113 1.37 -7.08 -13.43
CA ALA A 113 0.57 -5.92 -13.07
C ALA A 113 0.16 -5.92 -11.59
N ASP A 114 -0.12 -7.11 -11.04
CA ASP A 114 -0.43 -7.32 -9.63
C ASP A 114 0.64 -6.71 -8.70
N ALA A 115 1.91 -7.03 -8.91
CA ALA A 115 3.01 -6.52 -8.08
C ALA A 115 3.14 -4.99 -8.18
N ILE A 116 3.01 -4.44 -9.38
CA ILE A 116 3.13 -3.00 -9.64
C ILE A 116 1.96 -2.24 -9.01
N MET A 117 0.73 -2.77 -9.09
CA MET A 117 -0.44 -2.17 -8.43
C MET A 117 -0.33 -2.24 -6.89
N LYS A 118 0.21 -3.31 -6.33
CA LYS A 118 0.47 -3.41 -4.89
C LYS A 118 1.48 -2.38 -4.39
N GLN A 119 2.55 -2.11 -5.14
CA GLN A 119 3.49 -1.04 -4.83
C GLN A 119 2.81 0.33 -4.90
N PHE A 120 1.95 0.56 -5.88
CA PHE A 120 1.18 1.79 -6.01
C PHE A 120 0.21 1.99 -4.83
N ILE A 121 -0.52 0.94 -4.42
CA ILE A 121 -1.42 0.99 -3.26
C ILE A 121 -0.63 1.25 -1.96
N SER A 122 0.53 0.62 -1.78
CA SER A 122 1.39 0.86 -0.62
C SER A 122 1.82 2.33 -0.54
N TYR A 123 2.22 2.92 -1.66
CA TYR A 123 2.56 4.35 -1.73
C TYR A 123 1.37 5.26 -1.39
N ALA A 124 0.16 4.93 -1.86
CA ALA A 124 -1.06 5.67 -1.52
C ALA A 124 -1.32 5.66 -0.01
N VAL A 125 -1.18 4.49 0.63
CA VAL A 125 -1.26 4.37 2.10
C VAL A 125 -0.18 5.23 2.77
N GLY A 126 1.04 5.23 2.25
CA GLY A 126 2.10 6.11 2.72
C GLY A 126 1.75 7.60 2.65
N CYS A 127 1.06 8.03 1.59
CA CYS A 127 0.58 9.41 1.46
C CYS A 127 -0.50 9.74 2.51
N TRP A 128 -1.44 8.84 2.79
CA TRP A 128 -2.45 9.08 3.83
C TRP A 128 -1.84 9.16 5.22
N MET A 129 -0.84 8.32 5.48
CA MET A 129 -0.13 8.31 6.76
C MET A 129 0.86 9.47 6.92
N GLY A 130 1.06 10.30 5.88
CA GLY A 130 2.03 11.39 5.87
C GLY A 130 3.49 10.94 5.71
N ARG A 131 3.72 9.64 5.47
CA ARG A 131 5.07 9.14 5.17
C ARG A 131 5.61 9.72 3.87
N TYR A 132 4.75 9.88 2.86
CA TYR A 132 5.02 10.51 1.57
C TYR A 132 4.03 11.63 1.29
N ARG A 133 4.35 12.44 0.30
CA ARG A 133 3.43 13.47 -0.23
C ARG A 133 3.48 13.47 -1.76
N LEU A 134 2.35 13.79 -2.39
CA LEU A 134 2.28 13.92 -3.84
C LEU A 134 2.99 15.19 -4.35
N ASP A 135 2.98 16.26 -3.56
CA ASP A 135 3.56 17.58 -3.92
C ASP A 135 5.07 17.68 -3.68
N ARG A 136 5.68 16.72 -2.96
CA ARG A 136 7.11 16.71 -2.61
C ARG A 136 7.70 15.32 -2.81
N PRO A 137 8.97 15.20 -3.23
CA PRO A 137 9.64 13.91 -3.31
C PRO A 137 10.15 13.43 -1.95
N GLY A 138 10.34 12.12 -1.83
CA GLY A 138 11.02 11.48 -0.72
C GLY A 138 10.20 11.33 0.55
N LEU A 139 10.89 10.85 1.57
CA LEU A 139 10.34 10.58 2.88
C LEU A 139 10.03 11.88 3.63
N GLN A 140 8.81 12.01 4.15
CA GLN A 140 8.38 13.18 4.91
C GLN A 140 8.32 12.87 6.41
N ILE A 141 7.34 12.12 6.90
CA ILE A 141 7.21 11.78 8.30
C ILE A 141 7.75 10.37 8.54
N ALA A 142 8.87 10.28 9.28
CA ALA A 142 9.45 9.02 9.77
C ALA A 142 9.99 9.17 11.20
N HIS A 143 9.36 10.04 11.99
CA HIS A 143 9.72 10.36 13.39
C HIS A 143 8.44 10.54 14.23
N PRO A 144 8.52 10.40 15.54
CA PRO A 144 7.39 10.62 16.43
C PRO A 144 7.05 12.12 16.53
N ASN A 145 5.79 12.40 16.87
CA ASN A 145 5.28 13.75 17.11
C ASN A 145 5.51 14.71 15.92
N PRO A 146 4.96 14.43 14.74
CA PRO A 146 5.08 15.34 13.61
C PRO A 146 4.45 16.70 13.95
N THR A 147 4.98 17.74 13.34
CA THR A 147 4.47 19.11 13.50
C THR A 147 3.15 19.30 12.75
N GLU A 148 2.39 20.34 13.09
CA GLU A 148 1.17 20.70 12.36
C GLU A 148 1.46 21.02 10.88
N GLU A 149 2.63 21.57 10.56
CA GLU A 149 3.03 21.86 9.18
C GLU A 149 3.28 20.57 8.37
N GLU A 150 3.85 19.54 8.98
CA GLU A 150 4.10 18.25 8.32
C GLU A 150 2.81 17.48 8.03
N THR A 151 1.79 17.63 8.87
CA THR A 151 0.48 16.98 8.71
C THR A 151 -0.56 17.87 8.04
N ALA A 152 -0.24 19.11 7.72
CA ALA A 152 -1.15 20.04 7.07
C ALA A 152 -1.60 19.53 5.70
N PRO A 153 -2.88 19.75 5.32
CA PRO A 153 -3.36 19.50 3.98
C PRO A 153 -2.53 20.25 2.94
N TYR A 154 -2.46 19.70 1.74
CA TYR A 154 -1.73 20.31 0.63
C TYR A 154 -2.50 20.19 -0.69
N SER A 155 -2.18 21.07 -1.64
CA SER A 155 -2.80 21.00 -2.97
C SER A 155 -1.99 20.15 -3.93
N TYR A 156 -2.68 19.28 -4.68
CA TYR A 156 -2.10 18.54 -5.79
C TYR A 156 -3.11 18.49 -6.95
N ASN A 157 -2.69 18.80 -8.17
CA ASN A 157 -3.56 18.92 -9.36
C ASN A 157 -4.77 19.86 -9.18
N GLY A 158 -4.66 20.88 -8.30
CA GLY A 158 -5.76 21.80 -8.01
C GLY A 158 -6.80 21.31 -7.01
N GLU A 159 -6.62 20.10 -6.48
CA GLU A 159 -7.44 19.54 -5.39
C GLU A 159 -6.67 19.52 -4.08
N GLU A 160 -7.39 19.53 -2.95
CA GLU A 160 -6.81 19.41 -1.62
C GLU A 160 -6.63 17.93 -1.27
N PHE A 161 -5.44 17.57 -0.81
CA PHE A 161 -5.15 16.26 -0.23
C PHE A 161 -4.93 16.39 1.27
N THR A 162 -5.69 15.60 2.04
CA THR A 162 -5.62 15.61 3.50
C THR A 162 -4.88 14.38 4.01
N ILE A 163 -3.82 14.61 4.78
CA ILE A 163 -3.14 13.57 5.55
C ILE A 163 -4.04 13.19 6.73
N ASP A 164 -4.10 11.90 7.05
CA ASP A 164 -4.90 11.43 8.19
C ASP A 164 -4.41 12.05 9.51
N ASP A 165 -5.33 12.54 10.34
CA ASP A 165 -5.01 13.33 11.53
C ASP A 165 -4.39 12.48 12.65
N ASP A 166 -4.82 11.24 12.83
CA ASP A 166 -4.32 10.34 13.88
C ASP A 166 -3.58 9.10 13.37
N ALA A 167 -3.42 8.97 12.05
CA ALA A 167 -2.78 7.86 11.36
C ALA A 167 -3.38 6.48 11.71
N ILE A 168 -4.72 6.44 11.84
CA ILE A 168 -5.51 5.24 12.07
C ILE A 168 -6.51 5.08 10.94
N ILE A 169 -6.34 4.08 10.09
CA ILE A 169 -7.20 3.88 8.92
C ILE A 169 -7.92 2.54 9.01
N PRO A 170 -9.27 2.54 9.00
CA PRO A 170 -10.05 1.30 8.98
C PRO A 170 -9.81 0.49 7.71
N LEU A 171 -9.43 -0.79 7.88
CA LEU A 171 -9.37 -1.78 6.81
C LEU A 171 -10.63 -2.65 6.87
N MET A 172 -11.76 -2.07 6.57
CA MET A 172 -13.07 -2.70 6.71
C MET A 172 -13.83 -2.64 5.39
N SER A 173 -14.86 -3.49 5.28
CA SER A 173 -15.77 -3.43 4.14
C SER A 173 -16.48 -2.07 4.09
N ARG A 174 -17.03 -1.72 2.92
CA ARG A 174 -17.83 -0.48 2.76
C ARG A 174 -19.06 -0.45 3.67
N ASP A 175 -19.56 -1.62 4.08
CA ASP A 175 -20.70 -1.77 5.01
C ASP A 175 -20.18 -1.71 6.47
N CYS A 176 -19.60 -0.57 6.85
CA CYS A 176 -19.07 -0.30 8.19
C CYS A 176 -19.44 1.11 8.68
N ALA A 177 -19.05 1.44 9.90
CA ALA A 177 -19.35 2.73 10.54
C ALA A 177 -18.56 3.93 9.95
N PHE A 178 -17.67 3.71 8.96
CA PHE A 178 -16.69 4.71 8.53
C PHE A 178 -16.79 5.00 7.04
N ASP A 179 -17.08 6.26 6.71
CA ASP A 179 -17.10 6.73 5.32
C ASP A 179 -15.68 6.89 4.75
N ASP A 180 -14.68 7.08 5.62
CA ASP A 180 -13.26 7.30 5.29
C ASP A 180 -12.39 6.04 5.42
N ASN A 181 -12.96 4.86 5.21
CA ASN A 181 -12.22 3.61 5.18
C ASN A 181 -11.20 3.57 4.02
N ALA A 182 -10.29 2.59 4.05
CA ALA A 182 -9.20 2.48 3.07
C ALA A 182 -9.67 2.48 1.61
N VAL A 183 -10.83 1.90 1.30
CA VAL A 183 -11.37 1.86 -0.08
C VAL A 183 -11.80 3.24 -0.55
N SER A 184 -12.50 4.00 0.31
CA SER A 184 -12.92 5.38 0.02
C SER A 184 -11.72 6.29 -0.16
N ARG A 185 -10.75 6.22 0.75
CA ARG A 185 -9.49 6.99 0.67
C ARG A 185 -8.69 6.65 -0.59
N PHE A 186 -8.63 5.37 -0.97
CA PHE A 186 -7.95 4.97 -2.20
C PHE A 186 -8.64 5.47 -3.46
N THR A 187 -9.96 5.44 -3.48
CA THR A 187 -10.76 6.02 -4.56
C THR A 187 -10.47 7.52 -4.72
N ASP A 188 -10.44 8.27 -3.62
CA ASP A 188 -10.08 9.69 -3.63
C ASP A 188 -8.62 9.92 -4.03
N PHE A 189 -7.69 9.08 -3.58
CA PHE A 189 -6.28 9.16 -3.99
C PHE A 189 -6.12 9.01 -5.51
N VAL A 190 -6.78 8.01 -6.10
CA VAL A 190 -6.76 7.79 -7.55
C VAL A 190 -7.37 8.98 -8.27
N ARG A 191 -8.51 9.50 -7.80
CA ARG A 191 -9.20 10.68 -8.36
C ARG A 191 -8.32 11.92 -8.33
N ILE A 192 -7.70 12.24 -7.20
CA ILE A 192 -6.82 13.41 -7.04
C ILE A 192 -5.54 13.23 -7.88
N THR A 193 -5.02 12.00 -7.97
CA THR A 193 -3.76 11.74 -8.66
C THR A 193 -3.93 11.74 -10.18
N PHE A 194 -4.97 11.10 -10.72
CA PHE A 194 -5.11 10.87 -12.17
C PHE A 194 -6.30 11.60 -12.80
N GLY A 195 -7.19 12.20 -12.02
CA GLY A 195 -8.36 12.93 -12.49
C GLY A 195 -9.66 12.12 -12.36
N ALA A 196 -10.76 12.84 -12.26
CA ALA A 196 -12.09 12.24 -12.12
C ALA A 196 -12.56 11.54 -13.41
N GLU A 197 -12.11 12.01 -14.55
CA GLU A 197 -12.47 11.51 -15.88
C GLU A 197 -11.94 10.10 -16.15
N THR A 198 -10.82 9.72 -15.54
CA THR A 198 -10.18 8.39 -15.70
C THR A 198 -10.42 7.46 -14.51
N LEU A 199 -11.16 7.91 -13.51
CA LEU A 199 -11.31 7.21 -12.23
C LEU A 199 -11.84 5.79 -12.39
N THR A 200 -12.93 5.63 -13.13
CA THR A 200 -13.61 4.32 -13.28
C THR A 200 -12.71 3.32 -14.00
N GLU A 201 -12.08 3.73 -15.10
CA GLU A 201 -11.17 2.91 -15.89
C GLU A 201 -9.93 2.53 -15.08
N SER A 202 -9.40 3.49 -14.32
CA SER A 202 -8.24 3.28 -13.46
C SER A 202 -8.53 2.28 -12.33
N LEU A 203 -9.66 2.41 -11.62
CA LEU A 203 -10.06 1.48 -10.57
C LEU A 203 -10.33 0.08 -11.12
N ASN A 204 -11.02 -0.03 -12.26
CA ASN A 204 -11.26 -1.31 -12.90
C ASN A 204 -9.95 -2.01 -13.28
N PHE A 205 -8.99 -1.29 -13.87
CA PHE A 205 -7.70 -1.87 -14.22
C PHE A 205 -6.93 -2.35 -12.98
N ILE A 206 -6.98 -1.61 -11.86
CA ILE A 206 -6.35 -2.03 -10.60
C ILE A 206 -7.00 -3.32 -10.09
N GLU A 207 -8.35 -3.39 -10.03
CA GLU A 207 -9.06 -4.58 -9.55
C GLU A 207 -8.84 -5.80 -10.45
N GLU A 208 -8.81 -5.60 -11.78
CA GLU A 208 -8.45 -6.64 -12.76
C GLU A 208 -7.01 -7.14 -12.53
N SER A 209 -6.07 -6.23 -12.30
CA SER A 209 -4.66 -6.59 -12.05
C SER A 209 -4.49 -7.37 -10.75
N LEU A 210 -5.25 -7.03 -9.70
CA LEU A 210 -5.25 -7.72 -8.42
C LEU A 210 -6.06 -9.03 -8.44
N GLU A 211 -6.87 -9.29 -9.48
CA GLU A 211 -7.85 -10.39 -9.56
C GLU A 211 -8.86 -10.41 -8.40
N LYS A 212 -9.17 -9.24 -7.83
CA LYS A 212 -10.10 -9.06 -6.70
C LYS A 212 -10.55 -7.61 -6.57
N THR A 213 -11.62 -7.39 -5.80
CA THR A 213 -12.06 -6.04 -5.47
C THR A 213 -11.06 -5.35 -4.54
N LEU A 214 -11.00 -4.02 -4.58
CA LEU A 214 -10.22 -3.22 -3.63
C LEU A 214 -10.61 -3.50 -2.18
N GLU A 215 -11.91 -3.73 -1.92
CA GLU A 215 -12.40 -4.09 -0.58
C GLU A 215 -11.78 -5.40 -0.10
N ASP A 216 -11.83 -6.44 -0.92
CA ASP A 216 -11.23 -7.74 -0.58
C ASP A 216 -9.72 -7.64 -0.41
N TYR A 217 -9.05 -6.82 -1.23
CA TYR A 217 -7.61 -6.61 -1.11
C TYR A 217 -7.24 -5.93 0.21
N PHE A 218 -7.86 -4.81 0.55
CA PHE A 218 -7.55 -4.09 1.79
C PHE A 218 -7.86 -4.91 3.03
N VAL A 219 -9.01 -5.59 3.05
CA VAL A 219 -9.44 -6.38 4.22
C VAL A 219 -8.63 -7.65 4.43
N LYS A 220 -8.21 -8.34 3.34
CA LYS A 220 -7.65 -9.69 3.44
C LYS A 220 -6.16 -9.79 3.17
N ASP A 221 -5.63 -8.92 2.29
CA ASP A 221 -4.31 -9.15 1.70
C ASP A 221 -3.32 -7.99 1.88
N PHE A 222 -3.78 -6.74 1.94
CA PHE A 222 -2.91 -5.56 2.04
C PHE A 222 -1.83 -5.70 3.12
N TRP A 223 -2.21 -6.07 4.34
CA TRP A 223 -1.23 -6.19 5.42
C TRP A 223 -0.25 -7.33 5.23
N LYS A 224 -0.67 -8.44 4.61
CA LYS A 224 0.23 -9.55 4.27
C LYS A 224 1.29 -9.12 3.25
N ASP A 225 0.86 -8.38 2.22
CA ASP A 225 1.75 -7.87 1.17
C ASP A 225 2.69 -6.80 1.74
N HIS A 226 2.18 -5.87 2.56
CA HIS A 226 2.99 -4.89 3.27
C HIS A 226 4.05 -5.55 4.16
N LYS A 227 3.65 -6.56 4.95
CA LYS A 227 4.58 -7.33 5.78
C LYS A 227 5.67 -8.02 4.94
N LYS A 228 5.31 -8.60 3.79
CA LYS A 228 6.27 -9.23 2.87
C LYS A 228 7.22 -8.22 2.26
N MET A 229 6.70 -7.07 1.77
CA MET A 229 7.49 -5.98 1.19
C MET A 229 8.55 -5.47 2.17
N TYR A 230 8.19 -5.31 3.44
CA TYR A 230 9.10 -4.87 4.50
C TYR A 230 9.84 -6.02 5.21
N GLN A 231 9.95 -7.19 4.57
CA GLN A 231 10.74 -8.35 5.05
C GLN A 231 10.41 -8.76 6.51
N ASN A 232 9.12 -8.82 6.83
CA ASN A 232 8.57 -9.07 8.17
C ASN A 232 8.98 -8.02 9.23
N ARG A 233 9.22 -6.78 8.80
CA ARG A 233 9.40 -5.61 9.66
C ARG A 233 8.42 -4.50 9.23
N PRO A 234 7.09 -4.75 9.30
CA PRO A 234 6.10 -3.81 8.79
C PRO A 234 6.14 -2.50 9.58
N ILE A 235 6.00 -1.39 8.87
CA ILE A 235 5.92 -0.04 9.46
C ILE A 235 4.46 0.37 9.72
N TYR A 236 3.49 -0.26 9.05
CA TYR A 236 2.08 -0.16 9.39
C TYR A 236 1.69 -1.39 10.20
N TRP A 237 1.02 -1.19 11.33
CA TRP A 237 0.64 -2.28 12.22
C TRP A 237 -0.87 -2.50 12.17
N LEU A 238 -1.29 -3.73 11.96
CA LEU A 238 -2.68 -4.12 11.89
C LEU A 238 -3.21 -4.42 13.29
N PHE A 239 -4.07 -3.56 13.80
CA PHE A 239 -4.92 -3.83 14.94
C PHE A 239 -6.15 -4.57 14.45
N SER A 240 -6.38 -5.79 14.96
CA SER A 240 -7.41 -6.68 14.44
C SER A 240 -8.05 -7.52 15.51
N SER A 241 -9.37 -7.61 15.47
CA SER A 241 -10.11 -8.65 16.18
C SER A 241 -9.73 -10.03 15.62
N LYS A 242 -10.08 -11.10 16.33
CA LYS A 242 -9.58 -12.44 16.06
C LYS A 242 -9.89 -12.99 14.66
N LYS A 243 -11.06 -12.63 14.10
CA LYS A 243 -11.54 -13.03 12.77
C LYS A 243 -11.70 -11.88 11.80
N GLY A 244 -11.29 -10.67 12.22
CA GLY A 244 -11.34 -9.47 11.39
C GLY A 244 -12.71 -8.77 11.37
N ALA A 245 -13.56 -8.99 12.37
CA ALA A 245 -14.80 -8.24 12.51
C ALA A 245 -14.55 -6.72 12.69
N PHE A 246 -13.38 -6.37 13.23
CA PHE A 246 -12.83 -5.02 13.25
C PHE A 246 -11.36 -5.06 12.88
N GLN A 247 -10.93 -4.19 11.99
CA GLN A 247 -9.53 -4.02 11.59
C GLN A 247 -9.21 -2.56 11.29
N CYS A 248 -8.04 -2.10 11.74
CA CYS A 248 -7.45 -0.84 11.30
C CYS A 248 -5.93 -0.96 11.24
N ILE A 249 -5.31 -0.14 10.39
CA ILE A 249 -3.85 0.00 10.38
C ILE A 249 -3.45 1.31 11.03
N THR A 250 -2.27 1.30 11.68
CA THR A 250 -1.62 2.48 12.23
C THR A 250 -0.21 2.61 11.69
N TYR A 251 0.31 3.83 11.61
CA TYR A 251 1.69 4.07 11.23
C TYR A 251 2.57 4.20 12.47
N MET A 252 3.51 3.25 12.67
CA MET A 252 4.29 3.15 13.90
C MET A 252 5.03 4.44 14.28
N HIS A 253 5.50 5.22 13.29
CA HIS A 253 6.21 6.47 13.55
C HIS A 253 5.30 7.61 14.04
N ARG A 254 3.98 7.46 13.89
CA ARG A 254 2.97 8.41 14.37
C ARG A 254 2.19 7.90 15.59
N MET A 255 2.50 6.70 16.07
CA MET A 255 1.87 6.14 17.26
C MET A 255 2.41 6.83 18.53
N ASP A 256 1.51 7.01 19.49
CA ASP A 256 1.77 7.54 20.82
C ASP A 256 1.17 6.63 21.92
N ALA A 257 1.36 6.96 23.17
CA ALA A 257 0.83 6.20 24.30
C ALA A 257 -0.72 6.14 24.32
N TYR A 258 -1.39 6.99 23.57
CA TYR A 258 -2.86 7.07 23.49
C TYR A 258 -3.43 6.45 22.22
N THR A 259 -2.60 5.95 21.32
CA THR A 259 -3.06 5.40 20.03
C THR A 259 -4.05 4.25 20.21
N VAL A 260 -3.80 3.34 21.17
CA VAL A 260 -4.73 2.22 21.45
C VAL A 260 -6.06 2.72 21.99
N GLU A 261 -6.05 3.76 22.83
CA GLU A 261 -7.28 4.39 23.32
C GLU A 261 -8.05 5.11 22.19
N LYS A 262 -7.35 5.76 21.25
CA LYS A 262 -7.98 6.35 20.05
C LYS A 262 -8.64 5.25 19.20
N ILE A 263 -7.96 4.13 18.94
CA ILE A 263 -8.54 2.98 18.23
C ILE A 263 -9.81 2.49 18.93
N ARG A 264 -9.78 2.36 20.26
CA ARG A 264 -10.91 1.88 21.06
C ARG A 264 -12.08 2.86 21.01
N SER A 265 -11.85 4.14 21.31
CA SER A 265 -12.91 5.13 21.53
C SER A 265 -13.43 5.75 20.24
N LYS A 266 -12.56 6.05 19.26
CA LYS A 266 -12.95 6.71 18.01
C LYS A 266 -13.41 5.72 16.93
N TYR A 267 -12.93 4.47 16.99
CA TYR A 267 -13.16 3.50 15.90
C TYR A 267 -13.95 2.27 16.38
N LEU A 268 -13.46 1.51 17.36
CA LEU A 268 -14.12 0.26 17.74
C LEU A 268 -15.47 0.48 18.39
N LEU A 269 -15.62 1.42 19.33
CA LEU A 269 -16.90 1.70 19.98
C LEU A 269 -17.97 2.18 19.01
N PRO A 270 -17.72 3.14 18.10
CA PRO A 270 -18.67 3.50 17.05
C PRO A 270 -19.04 2.34 16.14
N HIS A 271 -18.10 1.44 15.83
CA HIS A 271 -18.41 0.25 15.03
C HIS A 271 -19.29 -0.76 15.78
N ILE A 272 -19.08 -0.96 17.08
CA ILE A 272 -19.95 -1.77 17.95
C ILE A 272 -21.38 -1.18 17.97
N GLU A 273 -21.50 0.12 18.08
CA GLU A 273 -22.81 0.81 18.04
C GLU A 273 -23.49 0.63 16.67
N TYR A 274 -22.73 0.80 15.58
CA TYR A 274 -23.22 0.56 14.22
C TYR A 274 -23.76 -0.87 14.05
N LEU A 275 -23.02 -1.89 14.48
CA LEU A 275 -23.45 -3.29 14.43
C LEU A 275 -24.72 -3.51 15.26
N SER A 276 -24.78 -2.94 16.48
CA SER A 276 -25.92 -3.07 17.37
C SER A 276 -27.19 -2.47 16.77
N ASN A 277 -27.09 -1.30 16.15
CA ASN A 277 -28.21 -0.63 15.50
C ASN A 277 -28.72 -1.43 14.28
N HIS A 278 -27.81 -1.95 13.45
CA HIS A 278 -28.17 -2.79 12.30
C HIS A 278 -28.84 -4.10 12.71
N ILE A 279 -28.36 -4.74 13.78
CA ILE A 279 -29.00 -5.93 14.35
C ILE A 279 -30.43 -5.59 14.81
N LEU A 280 -30.60 -4.52 15.56
CA LEU A 280 -31.89 -4.09 16.04
C LEU A 280 -32.90 -3.78 14.90
N GLU A 281 -32.43 -3.09 13.85
CA GLU A 281 -33.26 -2.83 12.66
C GLU A 281 -33.72 -4.12 11.97
N MET A 282 -32.83 -5.09 11.84
CA MET A 282 -33.15 -6.38 11.22
C MET A 282 -34.08 -7.21 12.11
N GLU A 283 -33.90 -7.19 13.44
CA GLU A 283 -34.73 -7.88 14.39
C GLU A 283 -36.17 -7.32 14.42
N ASN A 284 -36.33 -6.00 14.33
CA ASN A 284 -37.65 -5.35 14.26
C ASN A 284 -38.50 -5.78 13.05
N ARG A 285 -37.83 -6.27 11.96
CA ARG A 285 -38.48 -6.82 10.76
C ARG A 285 -38.26 -8.32 10.56
N ALA A 286 -37.95 -9.07 11.62
CA ALA A 286 -37.56 -10.47 11.57
C ALA A 286 -38.53 -11.38 10.81
N ALA A 287 -39.85 -11.11 10.89
CA ALA A 287 -40.88 -11.88 10.20
C ALA A 287 -40.81 -11.77 8.67
N SER A 288 -40.24 -10.69 8.13
CA SER A 288 -40.14 -10.41 6.69
C SER A 288 -38.76 -10.71 6.09
N LEU A 289 -37.78 -11.13 6.89
CA LEU A 289 -36.42 -11.39 6.45
C LEU A 289 -36.34 -12.60 5.51
N SER A 290 -35.69 -12.40 4.39
CA SER A 290 -35.26 -13.47 3.49
C SER A 290 -34.20 -14.38 4.13
N THR A 291 -33.95 -15.53 3.54
CA THR A 291 -32.90 -16.46 4.00
C THR A 291 -31.52 -15.84 3.98
N GLN A 292 -31.21 -14.95 3.02
CA GLN A 292 -29.93 -14.25 2.93
C GLN A 292 -29.80 -13.20 4.06
N GLU A 293 -30.87 -12.44 4.31
CA GLU A 293 -30.86 -11.45 5.40
C GLU A 293 -30.74 -12.11 6.78
N ARG A 294 -31.35 -13.28 6.99
CA ARG A 294 -31.15 -14.04 8.23
C ARG A 294 -29.69 -14.47 8.42
N LYS A 295 -29.03 -14.93 7.35
CA LYS A 295 -27.58 -15.24 7.41
C LYS A 295 -26.74 -13.99 7.69
N LYS A 296 -27.11 -12.84 7.11
CA LYS A 296 -26.45 -11.56 7.40
C LYS A 296 -26.64 -11.19 8.87
N LEU A 297 -27.83 -11.30 9.42
CA LEU A 297 -28.13 -11.04 10.83
C LEU A 297 -27.30 -11.95 11.76
N ASP A 298 -27.22 -13.25 11.46
CA ASP A 298 -26.41 -14.20 12.25
C ASP A 298 -24.91 -13.86 12.19
N LYS A 299 -24.44 -13.35 11.05
CA LYS A 299 -23.07 -12.86 10.92
C LYS A 299 -22.83 -11.61 11.75
N LEU A 300 -23.71 -10.60 11.64
CA LEU A 300 -23.61 -9.35 12.41
C LEU A 300 -23.56 -9.60 13.92
N ARG A 301 -24.37 -10.54 14.44
CA ARG A 301 -24.33 -10.92 15.85
C ARG A 301 -22.96 -11.49 16.25
N LYS A 302 -22.38 -12.38 15.44
CA LYS A 302 -21.05 -12.93 15.69
C LYS A 302 -19.96 -11.86 15.62
N ASP A 303 -20.06 -10.94 14.67
CA ASP A 303 -19.15 -9.82 14.51
C ASP A 303 -19.24 -8.87 15.71
N LEU A 304 -20.47 -8.62 16.23
CA LEU A 304 -20.69 -7.83 17.44
C LEU A 304 -20.05 -8.48 18.67
N ASP A 305 -20.29 -9.79 18.90
CA ASP A 305 -19.69 -10.52 20.01
C ASP A 305 -18.15 -10.47 19.96
N GLU A 306 -17.58 -10.63 18.77
CA GLU A 306 -16.15 -10.57 18.55
C GLU A 306 -15.58 -9.16 18.82
N CYS A 307 -16.28 -8.10 18.37
CA CYS A 307 -15.88 -6.72 18.63
C CYS A 307 -15.94 -6.38 20.13
N GLN A 308 -16.93 -6.88 20.85
CA GLN A 308 -17.04 -6.71 22.31
C GLN A 308 -15.90 -7.42 23.06
N GLU A 309 -15.55 -8.64 22.65
CA GLU A 309 -14.38 -9.35 23.21
C GLU A 309 -13.08 -8.57 22.91
N TYR A 310 -12.93 -8.07 21.70
CA TYR A 310 -11.77 -7.27 21.29
C TYR A 310 -11.70 -5.95 22.05
N HIS A 311 -12.83 -5.28 22.30
CA HIS A 311 -12.91 -4.10 23.12
C HIS A 311 -12.34 -4.30 24.53
N ASN A 312 -12.68 -5.43 25.18
CA ASN A 312 -12.16 -5.74 26.50
C ASN A 312 -10.62 -5.92 26.50
N ARG A 313 -10.07 -6.52 25.45
CA ARG A 313 -8.61 -6.67 25.29
C ARG A 313 -7.91 -5.33 25.01
N LEU A 314 -8.48 -4.52 24.12
CA LEU A 314 -7.96 -3.18 23.81
C LEU A 314 -7.98 -2.27 25.04
N HIS A 315 -9.01 -2.34 25.87
CA HIS A 315 -9.11 -1.55 27.09
C HIS A 315 -7.92 -1.81 28.03
N ILE A 316 -7.56 -3.06 28.25
CA ILE A 316 -6.39 -3.43 29.09
C ILE A 316 -5.10 -2.83 28.54
N ILE A 317 -4.89 -2.92 27.22
CA ILE A 317 -3.67 -2.39 26.58
C ILE A 317 -3.68 -0.84 26.55
N ALA A 318 -4.85 -0.22 26.38
CA ALA A 318 -5.01 1.23 26.40
C ALA A 318 -4.64 1.82 27.78
N ASP A 319 -5.06 1.15 28.88
CA ASP A 319 -4.75 1.58 30.25
C ASP A 319 -3.26 1.51 30.56
N GLU A 320 -2.52 0.63 29.89
CA GLU A 320 -1.06 0.54 30.06
C GLU A 320 -0.31 1.71 29.42
N GLN A 321 -0.94 2.50 28.54
CA GLN A 321 -0.36 3.64 27.83
C GLN A 321 1.03 3.32 27.28
N ILE A 322 1.12 2.27 26.46
CA ILE A 322 2.39 1.73 25.97
C ILE A 322 3.16 2.79 25.19
N ALA A 323 4.27 3.23 25.75
CA ALA A 323 5.30 3.98 25.04
C ALA A 323 6.36 3.02 24.49
N PHE A 324 6.90 3.35 23.32
CA PHE A 324 8.00 2.56 22.75
C PHE A 324 9.07 3.47 22.15
N ASP A 325 10.29 2.95 22.11
CA ASP A 325 11.42 3.61 21.49
C ASP A 325 11.62 3.03 20.08
N LEU A 326 11.67 3.88 19.06
CA LEU A 326 11.89 3.43 17.68
C LEU A 326 13.23 2.70 17.51
N ASP A 327 14.24 3.03 18.33
CA ASP A 327 15.56 2.40 18.31
C ASP A 327 15.52 0.93 18.76
N ASP A 328 14.52 0.51 19.53
CA ASP A 328 14.31 -0.91 19.90
C ASP A 328 13.96 -1.78 18.67
N GLY A 329 13.59 -1.16 17.57
CA GLY A 329 13.19 -1.81 16.33
C GLY A 329 11.75 -2.36 16.32
N VAL A 330 11.30 -2.73 15.12
CA VAL A 330 9.89 -3.07 14.85
C VAL A 330 9.39 -4.24 15.69
N LEU A 331 10.15 -5.35 15.75
CA LEU A 331 9.66 -6.59 16.37
C LEU A 331 9.51 -6.48 17.89
N VAL A 332 10.44 -5.78 18.55
CA VAL A 332 10.40 -5.56 20.01
C VAL A 332 9.21 -4.67 20.37
N ASN A 333 9.06 -3.56 19.68
CA ASN A 333 7.96 -2.63 19.93
C ASN A 333 6.59 -3.25 19.62
N HIS A 334 6.45 -3.95 18.49
CA HIS A 334 5.20 -4.60 18.11
C HIS A 334 4.76 -5.66 19.15
N ALA A 335 5.71 -6.42 19.72
CA ALA A 335 5.41 -7.43 20.73
C ALA A 335 4.80 -6.85 22.03
N LYS A 336 5.01 -5.56 22.34
CA LYS A 336 4.43 -4.89 23.50
C LYS A 336 2.89 -4.86 23.43
N PHE A 337 2.31 -4.85 22.23
CA PHE A 337 0.86 -4.82 21.99
C PHE A 337 0.17 -6.20 22.03
N ARG A 338 0.92 -7.28 22.22
CA ARG A 338 0.41 -8.65 22.44
C ARG A 338 -0.53 -9.12 21.34
N ASP A 339 -1.75 -9.55 21.74
CA ASP A 339 -2.76 -10.16 20.87
C ASP A 339 -3.82 -9.17 20.33
N VAL A 340 -3.63 -7.86 20.56
CA VAL A 340 -4.48 -6.84 19.94
C VAL A 340 -3.99 -6.42 18.56
N VAL A 341 -2.77 -6.81 18.20
CA VAL A 341 -2.18 -6.62 16.87
C VAL A 341 -2.02 -7.95 16.14
N ALA A 342 -2.13 -7.93 14.83
CA ALA A 342 -1.93 -9.13 14.01
C ALA A 342 -0.47 -9.58 14.05
N LYS A 343 -0.24 -10.89 14.15
CA LYS A 343 1.11 -11.46 14.29
C LYS A 343 1.98 -11.21 13.06
N ILE A 344 3.21 -10.79 13.28
CA ILE A 344 4.21 -10.64 12.21
C ILE A 344 4.73 -12.02 11.76
N LYS A 345 4.94 -12.95 12.68
CA LYS A 345 5.39 -14.34 12.42
C LYS A 345 4.38 -15.34 12.93
#